data_ddf850f560ebdcd6f3fdaaae7717eef2
#
_entry.id   ddf850f560ebdcd6f3fdaaae7717eef2
#
_cell.length_a   1.000
_cell.length_b   1.000
_cell.length_c   1.000
_cell.angle_alpha   90.00
_cell.angle_beta   90.00
_cell.angle_gamma   90.00
#
_symmetry.space_group_name_H-M   'P 1'
#
loop_
_entity.id
_entity.type
_entity.pdbx_description
1 polymer ?
#
loop_
_entity_poly.entity_id
_entity_poly.type
_entity_poly.pdbx_seq_one_letter_code
_entity_poly.pdbx_strand_id
1 'polypeptide(L)'
;MDDIANVLKISKRTLYEIYSNKEELLFEVIRLDKKIEDQAMTKIDKSGLNVINVIIEICRFRIEKMGKVNPLFFEELHMYPELLAYVRKLHKEYESDAHSFIQRGIKEGLFLPNINYEIIRILTVASQNAIMNQFLYKKYDVEELGYAAILFFVRGYCTLEGIKLLDKELESLFSQK
;
A
#
# COMPACT_ATOMS: atom_id res chain seq x y z
N MET A 1 12.06 22.21 5.55
CA MET A 1 12.97 22.00 6.71
C MET A 1 12.59 22.87 7.91
N ASP A 2 12.28 24.14 7.74
CA ASP A 2 11.98 25.06 8.85
C ASP A 2 10.70 24.65 9.59
N ASP A 3 9.63 24.33 8.87
CA ASP A 3 8.37 23.87 9.46
C ASP A 3 8.55 22.57 10.24
N ILE A 4 9.39 21.66 9.72
CA ILE A 4 9.72 20.38 10.37
C ILE A 4 10.46 20.65 11.69
N ALA A 5 11.48 21.51 11.67
CA ALA A 5 12.23 21.88 12.87
C ALA A 5 11.31 22.51 13.94
N ASN A 6 10.39 23.38 13.52
CA ASN A 6 9.42 24.03 14.40
C ASN A 6 8.46 23.00 15.04
N VAL A 7 7.90 22.07 14.25
CA VAL A 7 7.01 21.02 14.77
C VAL A 7 7.74 20.10 15.74
N LEU A 8 8.98 19.72 15.42
CA LEU A 8 9.82 18.87 16.27
C LEU A 8 10.42 19.61 17.48
N LYS A 9 10.24 20.95 17.59
CA LYS A 9 10.82 21.79 18.64
C LYS A 9 12.35 21.66 18.75
N ILE A 10 13.02 21.52 17.60
CA ILE A 10 14.49 21.50 17.50
C ILE A 10 14.97 22.70 16.65
N SER A 11 16.26 23.05 16.78
CA SER A 11 16.82 24.08 15.93
C SER A 11 16.96 23.61 14.48
N LYS A 12 16.83 24.53 13.52
CA LYS A 12 17.12 24.28 12.11
C LYS A 12 18.53 23.69 11.93
N ARG A 13 19.51 24.22 12.68
CA ARG A 13 20.90 23.74 12.69
C ARG A 13 20.96 22.27 13.08
N THR A 14 20.30 21.86 14.16
CA THR A 14 20.25 20.48 14.62
C THR A 14 19.65 19.54 13.55
N LEU A 15 18.60 20.01 12.86
CA LEU A 15 17.99 19.20 11.78
C LEU A 15 18.96 19.03 10.60
N TYR A 16 19.72 20.08 10.22
CA TYR A 16 20.71 19.99 9.15
C TYR A 16 21.99 19.24 9.55
N GLU A 17 22.31 19.13 10.84
CA GLU A 17 23.39 18.27 11.35
C GLU A 17 23.02 16.77 11.22
N ILE A 18 21.69 16.43 11.23
CA ILE A 18 21.21 15.05 11.07
C ILE A 18 20.99 14.72 9.60
N TYR A 19 20.37 15.62 8.83
CA TYR A 19 20.03 15.44 7.41
C TYR A 19 20.51 16.63 6.61
N SER A 20 21.43 16.39 5.68
CA SER A 20 22.07 17.46 4.88
C SER A 20 21.07 18.25 4.03
N ASN A 21 19.96 17.62 3.63
CA ASN A 21 18.92 18.24 2.83
C ASN A 21 17.56 17.52 3.04
N LYS A 22 16.49 18.08 2.43
CA LYS A 22 15.14 17.54 2.54
C LYS A 22 14.97 16.18 1.86
N GLU A 23 15.67 15.96 0.77
CA GLU A 23 15.62 14.71 0.02
C GLU A 23 16.15 13.53 0.86
N GLU A 24 17.28 13.73 1.53
CA GLU A 24 17.85 12.74 2.46
C GLU A 24 16.87 12.39 3.60
N LEU A 25 16.24 13.42 4.20
CA LEU A 25 15.21 13.21 5.20
C LEU A 25 14.03 12.39 4.64
N LEU A 26 13.58 12.68 3.42
CA LEU A 26 12.48 11.96 2.79
C LEU A 26 12.84 10.49 2.51
N PHE A 27 14.08 10.20 2.10
CA PHE A 27 14.57 8.81 1.95
C PHE A 27 14.48 8.05 3.27
N GLU A 28 14.92 8.65 4.38
CA GLU A 28 14.84 8.01 5.69
C GLU A 28 13.40 7.82 6.17
N VAL A 29 12.53 8.79 5.94
CA VAL A 29 11.09 8.66 6.25
C VAL A 29 10.48 7.49 5.50
N ILE A 30 10.72 7.37 4.18
CA ILE A 30 10.19 6.28 3.36
C ILE A 30 10.78 4.94 3.79
N ARG A 31 12.07 4.88 4.13
CA ARG A 31 12.73 3.66 4.60
C ARG A 31 12.15 3.17 5.92
N LEU A 32 11.93 4.08 6.86
CA LEU A 32 11.30 3.77 8.14
C LEU A 32 9.86 3.31 7.95
N ASP A 33 9.12 4.01 7.13
CA ASP A 33 7.73 3.70 6.79
C ASP A 33 7.60 2.30 6.16
N LYS A 34 8.49 1.97 5.21
CA LYS A 34 8.58 0.63 4.63
C LYS A 34 8.84 -0.44 5.71
N LYS A 35 9.77 -0.20 6.63
CA LYS A 35 10.07 -1.15 7.71
C LYS A 35 8.86 -1.39 8.61
N ILE A 36 8.10 -0.34 8.93
CA ILE A 36 6.86 -0.45 9.72
C ILE A 36 5.82 -1.28 8.94
N GLU A 37 5.66 -1.00 7.65
CA GLU A 37 4.75 -1.75 6.79
C GLU A 37 5.12 -3.23 6.72
N ASP A 38 6.39 -3.57 6.51
CA ASP A 38 6.86 -4.95 6.43
C ASP A 38 6.61 -5.74 7.73
N GLN A 39 6.82 -5.10 8.87
CA GLN A 39 6.51 -5.69 10.16
C GLN A 39 5.01 -5.95 10.34
N ALA A 40 4.17 -5.00 9.93
CA ALA A 40 2.71 -5.16 9.97
C ALA A 40 2.25 -6.28 9.03
N MET A 41 2.74 -6.30 7.78
CA MET A 41 2.41 -7.34 6.80
C MET A 41 2.81 -8.73 7.30
N THR A 42 4.02 -8.88 7.84
CA THR A 42 4.51 -10.14 8.41
C THR A 42 3.62 -10.60 9.58
N LYS A 43 3.18 -9.68 10.43
CA LYS A 43 2.30 -10.00 11.56
C LYS A 43 0.92 -10.45 11.09
N ILE A 44 0.35 -9.76 10.10
CA ILE A 44 -0.96 -10.10 9.52
C ILE A 44 -0.88 -11.48 8.84
N ASP A 45 0.14 -11.75 8.04
CA ASP A 45 0.28 -13.02 7.33
C ASP A 45 0.47 -14.22 8.28
N LYS A 46 1.15 -14.03 9.40
CA LYS A 46 1.34 -15.06 10.45
C LYS A 46 0.18 -15.22 11.42
N SER A 47 -0.90 -14.47 11.27
CA SER A 47 -2.05 -14.50 12.19
C SER A 47 -2.93 -15.76 12.09
N GLY A 48 -2.69 -16.62 11.09
CA GLY A 48 -3.52 -17.81 10.82
C GLY A 48 -4.83 -17.53 10.07
N LEU A 49 -5.01 -16.29 9.60
CA LEU A 49 -6.14 -15.90 8.77
C LEU A 49 -6.06 -16.54 7.38
N ASN A 50 -7.22 -16.80 6.74
CA ASN A 50 -7.27 -17.14 5.33
C ASN A 50 -6.83 -15.98 4.43
N VAL A 51 -6.52 -16.25 3.16
CA VAL A 51 -5.96 -15.23 2.25
C VAL A 51 -6.88 -14.03 2.03
N ILE A 52 -8.20 -14.18 2.06
CA ILE A 52 -9.14 -13.07 1.91
C ILE A 52 -9.04 -12.13 3.11
N ASN A 53 -9.07 -12.68 4.33
CA ASN A 53 -8.96 -11.88 5.55
C ASN A 53 -7.58 -11.19 5.66
N VAL A 54 -6.51 -11.85 5.21
CA VAL A 54 -5.19 -11.21 5.11
C VAL A 54 -5.22 -10.00 4.18
N ILE A 55 -5.84 -10.12 2.99
CA ILE A 55 -5.99 -8.99 2.06
C ILE A 55 -6.77 -7.86 2.71
N ILE A 56 -7.88 -8.14 3.36
CA ILE A 56 -8.72 -7.14 4.03
C ILE A 56 -7.94 -6.40 5.13
N GLU A 57 -7.20 -7.12 5.97
CA GLU A 57 -6.39 -6.50 7.02
C GLU A 57 -5.24 -5.65 6.46
N ILE A 58 -4.60 -6.10 5.38
CA ILE A 58 -3.60 -5.30 4.66
C ILE A 58 -4.23 -4.02 4.10
N CYS A 59 -5.39 -4.12 3.47
CA CYS A 59 -6.10 -2.97 2.92
C CYS A 59 -6.53 -2.00 4.01
N ARG A 60 -7.07 -2.50 5.13
CA ARG A 60 -7.42 -1.70 6.31
C ARG A 60 -6.22 -0.91 6.82
N PHE A 61 -5.10 -1.58 7.04
CA PHE A 61 -3.85 -0.95 7.48
C PHE A 61 -3.38 0.14 6.52
N ARG A 62 -3.42 -0.12 5.21
CA ARG A 62 -2.99 0.85 4.19
C ARG A 62 -3.93 2.05 4.10
N ILE A 63 -5.23 1.85 4.13
CA ILE A 63 -6.23 2.91 4.12
C ILE A 63 -6.05 3.82 5.33
N GLU A 64 -5.97 3.26 6.54
CA GLU A 64 -5.75 4.02 7.76
C GLU A 64 -4.43 4.82 7.74
N LYS A 65 -3.38 4.23 7.20
CA LYS A 65 -2.08 4.86 7.04
C LYS A 65 -2.14 6.02 6.06
N MET A 66 -2.72 5.79 4.87
CA MET A 66 -2.84 6.80 3.82
C MET A 66 -3.72 7.97 4.24
N GLY A 67 -4.80 7.73 4.98
CA GLY A 67 -5.67 8.78 5.54
C GLY A 67 -4.96 9.73 6.52
N LYS A 68 -3.81 9.33 7.07
CA LYS A 68 -2.98 10.17 7.96
C LYS A 68 -1.92 10.97 7.21
N VAL A 69 -1.69 10.68 5.93
CA VAL A 69 -0.66 11.34 5.13
C VAL A 69 -1.22 12.63 4.52
N ASN A 70 -0.53 13.75 4.74
CA ASN A 70 -0.90 14.99 4.06
C ASN A 70 -0.72 14.83 2.54
N PRO A 71 -1.74 15.16 1.72
CA PRO A 71 -1.63 15.06 0.25
C PRO A 71 -0.44 15.82 -0.36
N LEU A 72 0.01 16.91 0.28
CA LEU A 72 1.21 17.65 -0.12
C LEU A 72 2.48 16.80 -0.10
N PHE A 73 2.52 15.73 0.72
CA PHE A 73 3.64 14.79 0.74
C PHE A 73 3.81 14.09 -0.62
N PHE A 74 2.72 13.70 -1.26
CA PHE A 74 2.77 13.06 -2.58
C PHE A 74 3.19 14.04 -3.68
N GLU A 75 2.77 15.31 -3.57
CA GLU A 75 3.24 16.37 -4.48
C GLU A 75 4.74 16.58 -4.35
N GLU A 76 5.21 16.62 -3.12
CA GLU A 76 6.62 16.77 -2.81
C GLU A 76 7.45 15.61 -3.38
N LEU A 77 6.99 14.37 -3.25
CA LEU A 77 7.66 13.20 -3.84
C LEU A 77 7.90 13.33 -5.34
N HIS A 78 6.98 13.96 -6.07
CA HIS A 78 7.12 14.17 -7.51
C HIS A 78 8.25 15.16 -7.88
N MET A 79 8.70 15.98 -6.94
CA MET A 79 9.84 16.89 -7.14
C MET A 79 11.20 16.17 -7.07
N TYR A 80 11.24 14.92 -6.58
CA TYR A 80 12.45 14.13 -6.40
C TYR A 80 12.41 12.84 -7.23
N PRO A 81 12.91 12.84 -8.49
CA PRO A 81 12.83 11.67 -9.38
C PRO A 81 13.52 10.42 -8.83
N GLU A 82 14.66 10.59 -8.12
CA GLU A 82 15.39 9.47 -7.51
C GLU A 82 14.60 8.83 -6.37
N LEU A 83 13.91 9.63 -5.59
CA LEU A 83 13.03 9.16 -4.53
C LEU A 83 11.83 8.37 -5.08
N LEU A 84 11.22 8.85 -6.18
CA LEU A 84 10.18 8.10 -6.88
C LEU A 84 10.70 6.77 -7.45
N ALA A 85 11.91 6.76 -8.01
CA ALA A 85 12.53 5.53 -8.49
C ALA A 85 12.78 4.54 -7.33
N TYR A 86 13.22 5.03 -6.18
CA TYR A 86 13.39 4.24 -4.96
C TYR A 86 12.07 3.64 -4.47
N VAL A 87 11.00 4.43 -4.38
CA VAL A 87 9.66 3.93 -4.00
C VAL A 87 9.18 2.83 -4.97
N ARG A 88 9.37 3.02 -6.28
CA ARG A 88 9.04 2.00 -7.28
C ARG A 88 9.85 0.71 -7.09
N LYS A 89 11.13 0.81 -6.72
CA LYS A 89 11.98 -0.34 -6.42
C LYS A 89 11.48 -1.11 -5.21
N LEU A 90 11.11 -0.41 -4.13
CA LEU A 90 10.56 -1.03 -2.93
C LEU A 90 9.30 -1.86 -3.22
N HIS A 91 8.43 -1.40 -4.14
CA HIS A 91 7.25 -2.16 -4.53
C HIS A 91 7.57 -3.47 -5.28
N LYS A 92 8.72 -3.54 -5.98
CA LYS A 92 9.15 -4.76 -6.67
C LYS A 92 9.68 -5.83 -5.73
N GLU A 93 10.21 -5.46 -4.57
CA GLU A 93 10.79 -6.41 -3.60
C GLU A 93 9.76 -7.38 -2.98
N TYR A 94 8.47 -7.06 -3.06
CA TYR A 94 7.37 -7.96 -2.63
C TYR A 94 7.08 -9.13 -3.59
N GLU A 95 7.80 -9.26 -4.70
CA GLU A 95 7.50 -10.26 -5.74
C GLU A 95 7.72 -11.71 -5.27
N SER A 96 8.70 -11.96 -4.38
CA SER A 96 9.01 -13.33 -3.93
C SER A 96 7.91 -13.94 -3.06
N ASP A 97 7.24 -13.13 -2.26
CA ASP A 97 6.22 -13.59 -1.32
C ASP A 97 4.85 -13.74 -1.96
N ALA A 98 4.59 -13.00 -3.06
CA ALA A 98 3.32 -13.02 -3.78
C ALA A 98 2.99 -14.42 -4.33
N HIS A 99 3.98 -15.17 -4.82
CA HIS A 99 3.74 -16.51 -5.36
C HIS A 99 3.24 -17.48 -4.29
N SER A 100 3.88 -17.52 -3.13
CA SER A 100 3.48 -18.40 -2.00
C SER A 100 2.10 -18.04 -1.49
N PHE A 101 1.77 -16.76 -1.42
CA PHE A 101 0.45 -16.26 -1.03
C PHE A 101 -0.65 -16.70 -2.01
N ILE A 102 -0.40 -16.60 -3.32
CA ILE A 102 -1.32 -17.03 -4.36
C ILE A 102 -1.54 -18.55 -4.28
N GLN A 103 -0.47 -19.34 -4.13
CA GLN A 103 -0.57 -20.80 -4.00
C GLN A 103 -1.38 -21.19 -2.75
N ARG A 104 -1.24 -20.47 -1.65
CA ARG A 104 -2.06 -20.64 -0.45
C ARG A 104 -3.54 -20.37 -0.75
N GLY A 105 -3.87 -19.30 -1.44
CA GLY A 105 -5.26 -18.97 -1.81
C GLY A 105 -5.91 -20.00 -2.74
N ILE A 106 -5.14 -20.56 -3.67
CA ILE A 106 -5.59 -21.66 -4.53
C ILE A 106 -5.83 -22.91 -3.69
N LYS A 107 -4.94 -23.26 -2.77
CA LYS A 107 -5.08 -24.40 -1.86
C LYS A 107 -6.27 -24.26 -0.90
N GLU A 108 -6.55 -23.05 -0.44
CA GLU A 108 -7.72 -22.71 0.37
C GLU A 108 -9.02 -22.72 -0.45
N GLY A 109 -8.96 -22.87 -1.78
CA GLY A 109 -10.12 -22.85 -2.67
C GLY A 109 -10.73 -21.46 -2.91
N LEU A 110 -10.04 -20.40 -2.48
CA LEU A 110 -10.52 -19.03 -2.54
C LEU A 110 -10.07 -18.28 -3.82
N PHE A 111 -8.99 -18.73 -4.46
CA PHE A 111 -8.45 -18.16 -5.69
C PHE A 111 -8.55 -19.13 -6.86
N LEU A 112 -8.75 -18.61 -8.06
CA LEU A 112 -8.85 -19.37 -9.29
C LEU A 112 -7.49 -19.96 -9.71
N PRO A 113 -7.35 -21.27 -9.96
CA PRO A 113 -6.05 -21.88 -10.25
C PRO A 113 -5.53 -21.60 -11.67
N ASN A 114 -6.40 -21.26 -12.62
CA ASN A 114 -6.09 -21.18 -14.06
C ASN A 114 -5.98 -19.74 -14.56
N ILE A 115 -5.39 -18.85 -13.75
CA ILE A 115 -5.18 -17.44 -14.12
C ILE A 115 -3.68 -17.18 -14.21
N ASN A 116 -3.30 -16.32 -15.14
CA ASN A 116 -1.94 -15.78 -15.18
C ASN A 116 -1.81 -14.62 -14.17
N TYR A 117 -1.39 -14.93 -12.96
CA TYR A 117 -1.23 -13.95 -11.88
C TYR A 117 -0.15 -12.91 -12.15
N GLU A 118 0.81 -13.20 -13.03
CA GLU A 118 1.79 -12.23 -13.47
C GLU A 118 1.14 -11.07 -14.24
N ILE A 119 0.17 -11.39 -15.12
CA ILE A 119 -0.59 -10.35 -15.84
C ILE A 119 -1.41 -9.52 -14.85
N ILE A 120 -2.08 -10.16 -13.87
CA ILE A 120 -2.83 -9.43 -12.83
C ILE A 120 -1.92 -8.48 -12.07
N ARG A 121 -0.73 -8.94 -11.68
CA ARG A 121 0.28 -8.11 -11.01
C ARG A 121 0.68 -6.89 -11.84
N ILE A 122 0.98 -7.09 -13.13
CA ILE A 122 1.35 -6.00 -14.05
C ILE A 122 0.22 -4.96 -14.13
N LEU A 123 -1.03 -5.41 -14.29
CA LEU A 123 -2.19 -4.52 -14.36
C LEU A 123 -2.41 -3.76 -13.04
N THR A 124 -2.23 -4.43 -11.89
CA THR A 124 -2.33 -3.79 -10.58
C THR A 124 -1.30 -2.68 -10.42
N VAL A 125 -0.02 -2.95 -10.76
CA VAL A 125 1.05 -1.94 -10.70
C VAL A 125 0.79 -0.79 -11.68
N ALA A 126 0.31 -1.08 -12.88
CA ALA A 126 -0.06 -0.04 -13.85
C ALA A 126 -1.18 0.87 -13.33
N SER A 127 -2.19 0.28 -12.68
CA SER A 127 -3.28 1.04 -12.04
C SER A 127 -2.78 1.93 -10.89
N GLN A 128 -1.91 1.40 -10.02
CA GLN A 128 -1.30 2.19 -8.93
C GLN A 128 -0.49 3.37 -9.48
N ASN A 129 0.31 3.13 -10.54
CA ASN A 129 1.05 4.20 -11.21
C ASN A 129 0.11 5.25 -11.83
N ALA A 130 -1.03 4.83 -12.39
CA ALA A 130 -2.01 5.76 -12.93
C ALA A 130 -2.63 6.64 -11.83
N ILE A 131 -2.98 6.07 -10.67
CA ILE A 131 -3.49 6.80 -9.50
C ILE A 131 -2.49 7.88 -9.08
N MET A 132 -1.20 7.54 -8.99
CA MET A 132 -0.16 8.47 -8.58
C MET A 132 0.13 9.54 -9.65
N ASN A 133 0.34 9.13 -10.90
CA ASN A 133 0.74 10.05 -11.98
C ASN A 133 -0.39 10.99 -12.42
N GLN A 134 -1.66 10.59 -12.27
CA GLN A 134 -2.84 11.41 -12.57
C GLN A 134 -3.37 12.14 -11.33
N PHE A 135 -2.68 12.04 -10.19
CA PHE A 135 -3.08 12.69 -8.93
C PHE A 135 -4.51 12.36 -8.50
N LEU A 136 -4.97 11.12 -8.74
CA LEU A 136 -6.36 10.74 -8.44
C LEU A 136 -6.68 10.84 -6.94
N TYR A 137 -5.69 10.70 -6.06
CA TYR A 137 -5.81 10.92 -4.63
C TYR A 137 -6.19 12.36 -4.22
N LYS A 138 -6.11 13.33 -5.15
CA LYS A 138 -6.62 14.69 -4.94
C LYS A 138 -8.11 14.82 -5.28
N LYS A 139 -8.63 13.92 -6.10
CA LYS A 139 -9.98 13.96 -6.63
C LYS A 139 -10.93 13.00 -5.93
N TYR A 140 -10.41 11.86 -5.50
CA TYR A 140 -11.17 10.78 -4.88
C TYR A 140 -10.59 10.45 -3.50
N ASP A 141 -11.45 10.01 -2.60
CA ASP A 141 -11.04 9.54 -1.31
C ASP A 141 -10.16 8.28 -1.41
N VAL A 142 -9.17 8.15 -0.53
CA VAL A 142 -8.25 6.99 -0.52
C VAL A 142 -9.00 5.69 -0.24
N GLU A 143 -10.03 5.72 0.60
CA GLU A 143 -10.88 4.56 0.88
C GLU A 143 -11.65 4.14 -0.37
N GLU A 144 -12.21 5.11 -1.12
CA GLU A 144 -12.93 4.87 -2.37
C GLU A 144 -12.02 4.25 -3.44
N LEU A 145 -10.80 4.79 -3.60
CA LEU A 145 -9.79 4.23 -4.50
C LEU A 145 -9.38 2.81 -4.09
N GLY A 146 -9.21 2.57 -2.79
CA GLY A 146 -8.88 1.25 -2.25
C GLY A 146 -10.00 0.24 -2.47
N TYR A 147 -11.23 0.62 -2.20
CA TYR A 147 -12.42 -0.22 -2.45
C TYR A 147 -12.55 -0.61 -3.94
N ALA A 148 -12.44 0.37 -4.83
CA ALA A 148 -12.49 0.13 -6.27
C ALA A 148 -11.37 -0.82 -6.74
N ALA A 149 -10.15 -0.66 -6.20
CA ALA A 149 -9.03 -1.56 -6.52
C ALA A 149 -9.29 -2.99 -6.06
N ILE A 150 -9.85 -3.20 -4.85
CA ILE A 150 -10.21 -4.53 -4.35
C ILE A 150 -11.29 -5.16 -5.24
N LEU A 151 -12.36 -4.45 -5.54
CA LEU A 151 -13.44 -4.95 -6.39
C LEU A 151 -12.94 -5.33 -7.78
N PHE A 152 -12.07 -4.54 -8.35
CA PHE A 152 -11.59 -4.77 -9.71
C PHE A 152 -10.55 -5.89 -9.79
N PHE A 153 -9.55 -5.88 -8.92
CA PHE A 153 -8.43 -6.82 -9.00
C PHE A 153 -8.69 -8.09 -8.16
N VAL A 154 -8.95 -7.94 -6.85
CA VAL A 154 -9.04 -9.09 -5.95
C VAL A 154 -10.24 -9.95 -6.28
N ARG A 155 -11.42 -9.34 -6.41
CA ARG A 155 -12.65 -10.06 -6.74
C ARG A 155 -12.56 -10.77 -8.08
N GLY A 156 -11.80 -10.20 -9.05
CA GLY A 156 -11.62 -10.76 -10.40
C GLY A 156 -10.88 -12.09 -10.46
N TYR A 157 -10.07 -12.44 -9.45
CA TYR A 157 -9.37 -13.73 -9.40
C TYR A 157 -9.85 -14.66 -8.29
N CYS A 158 -10.92 -14.29 -7.58
CA CYS A 158 -11.53 -15.13 -6.57
C CYS A 158 -12.45 -16.19 -7.18
N THR A 159 -12.56 -17.35 -6.54
CA THR A 159 -13.64 -18.32 -6.76
C THR A 159 -14.98 -17.76 -6.27
N LEU A 160 -16.09 -18.40 -6.56
CA LEU A 160 -17.41 -18.00 -6.02
C LEU A 160 -17.42 -17.97 -4.48
N GLU A 161 -16.70 -18.90 -3.84
CA GLU A 161 -16.55 -18.94 -2.38
C GLU A 161 -15.69 -17.76 -1.88
N GLY A 162 -14.57 -17.51 -2.56
CA GLY A 162 -13.73 -16.35 -2.28
C GLY A 162 -14.48 -15.03 -2.44
N ILE A 163 -15.34 -14.90 -3.47
CA ILE A 163 -16.18 -13.72 -3.68
C ILE A 163 -17.16 -13.51 -2.52
N LYS A 164 -17.87 -14.56 -2.09
CA LYS A 164 -18.82 -14.47 -0.97
C LYS A 164 -18.15 -14.01 0.31
N LEU A 165 -16.97 -14.57 0.59
CA LEU A 165 -16.20 -14.18 1.77
C LEU A 165 -15.70 -12.73 1.66
N LEU A 166 -15.15 -12.36 0.49
CA LEU A 166 -14.66 -11.01 0.22
C LEU A 166 -15.78 -9.97 0.37
N ASP A 167 -16.93 -10.19 -0.25
CA ASP A 167 -18.06 -9.25 -0.22
C ASP A 167 -18.55 -9.04 1.24
N LYS A 168 -18.63 -10.11 2.05
CA LYS A 168 -18.96 -10.04 3.48
C LYS A 168 -17.95 -9.18 4.28
N GLU A 169 -16.67 -9.39 4.05
CA GLU A 169 -15.61 -8.65 4.77
C GLU A 169 -15.53 -7.18 4.31
N LEU A 170 -15.80 -6.90 3.03
CA LEU A 170 -15.89 -5.55 2.50
C LEU A 170 -17.05 -4.75 3.10
N GLU A 171 -18.21 -5.38 3.27
CA GLU A 171 -19.34 -4.75 3.98
C GLU A 171 -18.90 -4.32 5.39
N SER A 172 -18.18 -5.19 6.12
CA SER A 172 -17.65 -4.84 7.45
C SER A 172 -16.61 -3.72 7.42
N LEU A 173 -15.77 -3.66 6.39
CA LEU A 173 -14.71 -2.66 6.26
C LEU A 173 -15.24 -1.25 5.94
N PHE A 174 -16.29 -1.16 5.10
CA PHE A 174 -16.79 0.11 4.56
C PHE A 174 -18.18 0.53 5.08
N SER A 175 -18.89 -0.31 5.88
CA SER A 175 -20.21 0.03 6.45
C SER A 175 -20.15 0.77 7.79
N GLN A 176 -18.98 1.12 8.31
CA GLN A 176 -18.84 1.85 9.59
C GLN A 176 -18.86 3.38 9.39
N LYS A 177 -19.59 3.86 8.38
CA LYS A 177 -19.86 5.31 8.20
C LYS A 177 -21.27 5.67 8.63
#